data_c0bf270ae4729360b213217bbb2991ee
#
_entry.id   c0bf270ae4729360b213217bbb2991ee
#
_cell.length_a   1.000
_cell.length_b   1.000
_cell.length_c   1.000
_cell.angle_alpha   90.00
_cell.angle_beta   90.00
_cell.angle_gamma   90.00
#
_symmetry.space_group_name_H-M   'P 1'
#
loop_
_entity.id
_entity.type
_entity.pdbx_description
1 polymer ?
#
loop_
_entity_poly.entity_id
_entity_poly.type
_entity_poly.pdbx_seq_one_letter_code
_entity_poly.pdbx_strand_id
1 'polypeptide(L)'
;MSGRTSFSADEARQIGEQIGIDWASSPFDVDQFRRGLDVELEHGLHDPATNVTGDDAVTTGKIARAHLNEFPDYYTRLEQLEEQAKRELGGATSG
;
A
#
# COMPACT_ATOMS: atom_id res chain seq x y z
N MET A 1 19.19 -3.80 12.34
CA MET A 1 18.06 -2.97 12.00
C MET A 1 17.16 -3.65 10.96
N SER A 2 15.94 -3.77 11.30
CA SER A 2 15.02 -4.41 10.39
C SER A 2 14.78 -3.53 9.17
N GLY A 3 14.13 -4.06 8.16
CA GLY A 3 13.74 -3.33 7.00
C GLY A 3 12.73 -2.24 7.33
N ARG A 4 12.50 -1.39 6.36
CA ARG A 4 11.54 -0.32 6.56
C ARG A 4 10.11 -0.85 6.46
N THR A 5 9.22 -0.17 7.14
CA THR A 5 7.80 -0.50 7.10
C THR A 5 6.96 0.66 6.58
N SER A 6 7.59 1.77 6.21
CA SER A 6 6.88 2.92 5.69
C SER A 6 7.75 3.68 4.69
N PHE A 7 7.11 4.49 3.87
CA PHE A 7 7.77 5.27 2.83
C PHE A 7 7.38 6.73 2.96
N SER A 8 8.31 7.63 2.61
CA SER A 8 8.00 9.04 2.52
C SER A 8 7.33 9.34 1.17
N ALA A 9 6.72 10.52 1.06
CA ALA A 9 6.12 10.94 -0.19
C ALA A 9 7.16 11.05 -1.31
N ASP A 10 8.36 11.55 -0.98
CA ASP A 10 9.43 11.65 -1.98
C ASP A 10 9.88 10.29 -2.47
N GLU A 11 10.02 9.34 -1.56
CA GLU A 11 10.38 7.98 -1.94
C GLU A 11 9.32 7.35 -2.82
N ALA A 12 8.04 7.54 -2.46
CA ALA A 12 6.94 7.00 -3.26
C ALA A 12 6.93 7.59 -4.66
N ARG A 13 7.17 8.91 -4.76
CA ARG A 13 7.21 9.57 -6.07
C ARG A 13 8.31 8.96 -6.93
N GLN A 14 9.50 8.79 -6.36
CA GLN A 14 10.63 8.25 -7.12
C GLN A 14 10.38 6.81 -7.55
N ILE A 15 9.83 6.00 -6.67
CA ILE A 15 9.50 4.61 -7.00
C ILE A 15 8.47 4.58 -8.12
N GLY A 16 7.45 5.43 -8.03
CA GLY A 16 6.44 5.50 -9.08
C GLY A 16 7.04 5.86 -10.42
N GLU A 17 7.96 6.82 -10.44
CA GLU A 17 8.62 7.20 -11.69
C GLU A 17 9.44 6.06 -12.26
N GLN A 18 10.10 5.29 -11.41
CA GLN A 18 10.87 4.15 -11.86
C GLN A 18 10.02 3.10 -12.55
N ILE A 19 8.78 2.94 -12.14
CA ILE A 19 7.89 1.96 -12.75
C ILE A 19 6.97 2.56 -13.82
N GLY A 20 7.23 3.81 -14.20
CA GLY A 20 6.55 4.43 -15.34
C GLY A 20 5.30 5.22 -15.03
N ILE A 21 5.08 5.57 -13.78
CA ILE A 21 3.94 6.42 -13.44
C ILE A 21 4.24 7.87 -13.83
N ASP A 22 3.35 8.47 -14.60
CA ASP A 22 3.40 9.89 -14.90
C ASP A 22 2.45 10.59 -13.95
N TRP A 23 3.02 11.22 -12.93
CA TRP A 23 2.22 11.84 -11.87
C TRP A 23 1.32 12.97 -12.37
N ALA A 24 1.68 13.59 -13.50
CA ALA A 24 0.86 14.65 -14.07
C ALA A 24 -0.46 14.12 -14.64
N SER A 25 -0.49 12.87 -15.04
CA SER A 25 -1.68 12.28 -15.68
C SER A 25 -2.22 11.07 -14.94
N SER A 26 -1.63 10.71 -13.81
CA SER A 26 -2.04 9.54 -13.05
C SER A 26 -3.45 9.71 -12.47
N PRO A 27 -4.28 8.66 -12.47
CA PRO A 27 -5.60 8.71 -11.85
C PRO A 27 -5.56 8.71 -10.32
N PHE A 28 -4.40 8.41 -9.73
CA PHE A 28 -4.22 8.43 -8.29
C PHE A 28 -3.03 9.33 -7.95
N ASP A 29 -2.98 9.82 -6.72
CA ASP A 29 -1.91 10.73 -6.33
C ASP A 29 -0.79 9.98 -5.59
N VAL A 30 0.28 10.72 -5.30
CA VAL A 30 1.44 10.15 -4.62
C VAL A 30 1.07 9.59 -3.25
N ASP A 31 0.14 10.24 -2.55
CA ASP A 31 -0.25 9.79 -1.21
C ASP A 31 -0.92 8.42 -1.26
N GLN A 32 -1.81 8.19 -2.22
CA GLN A 32 -2.42 6.87 -2.39
C GLN A 32 -1.37 5.82 -2.70
N PHE A 33 -0.44 6.15 -3.57
CA PHE A 33 0.63 5.23 -3.91
C PHE A 33 1.52 4.93 -2.71
N ARG A 34 1.84 5.95 -1.91
CA ARG A 34 2.62 5.78 -0.69
C ARG A 34 1.92 4.83 0.29
N ARG A 35 0.62 5.04 0.49
CA ARG A 35 -0.17 4.14 1.33
C ARG A 35 -0.12 2.71 0.81
N GLY A 36 -0.21 2.56 -0.50
CA GLY A 36 -0.12 1.26 -1.13
C GLY A 36 1.21 0.58 -0.89
N LEU A 37 2.30 1.34 -1.01
CA LEU A 37 3.62 0.79 -0.74
C LEU A 37 3.70 0.26 0.69
N ASP A 38 3.20 1.03 1.65
CA ASP A 38 3.25 0.63 3.05
C ASP A 38 2.45 -0.65 3.30
N VAL A 39 1.23 -0.71 2.74
CA VAL A 39 0.36 -1.86 2.92
C VAL A 39 0.95 -3.12 2.30
N GLU A 40 1.42 -3.02 1.06
CA GLU A 40 1.95 -4.18 0.37
C GLU A 40 3.26 -4.67 0.99
N LEU A 41 4.10 -3.75 1.44
CA LEU A 41 5.32 -4.12 2.11
C LEU A 41 5.02 -4.86 3.42
N GLU A 42 4.08 -4.35 4.19
CA GLU A 42 3.69 -4.98 5.45
C GLU A 42 3.15 -6.39 5.23
N HIS A 43 2.31 -6.58 4.20
CA HIS A 43 1.80 -7.89 3.88
C HIS A 43 2.94 -8.87 3.58
N GLY A 44 3.91 -8.45 2.79
CA GLY A 44 5.03 -9.29 2.46
C GLY A 44 5.87 -9.65 3.67
N LEU A 45 6.06 -8.71 4.59
CA LEU A 45 6.85 -8.97 5.78
C LEU A 45 6.15 -9.89 6.77
N HIS A 46 4.83 -9.81 6.84
CA HIS A 46 4.05 -10.60 7.82
C HIS A 46 3.87 -12.04 7.39
N ASP A 47 3.93 -12.32 6.11
CA ASP A 47 3.71 -13.69 5.62
C ASP A 47 4.79 -14.06 4.63
N PRO A 48 5.83 -14.76 5.08
CA PRO A 48 6.92 -15.15 4.18
C PRO A 48 6.46 -15.99 3.00
N ALA A 49 5.38 -16.75 3.15
CA ALA A 49 4.89 -17.57 2.05
C ALA A 49 4.31 -16.72 0.92
N THR A 50 3.85 -15.51 1.23
CA THR A 50 3.29 -14.61 0.24
C THR A 50 4.20 -13.42 -0.02
N ASN A 51 5.40 -13.41 0.54
CA ASN A 51 6.34 -12.31 0.36
C ASN A 51 7.02 -12.41 -0.99
N VAL A 52 6.28 -12.06 -2.03
CA VAL A 52 6.82 -12.12 -3.40
C VAL A 52 7.68 -10.92 -3.72
N THR A 53 7.64 -9.88 -2.91
CA THR A 53 8.42 -8.67 -3.14
C THR A 53 9.83 -8.77 -2.57
N GLY A 54 10.02 -9.56 -1.51
CA GLY A 54 11.31 -9.67 -0.84
C GLY A 54 11.88 -8.34 -0.40
N ASP A 55 11.03 -7.39 -0.01
CA ASP A 55 11.41 -6.03 0.37
C ASP A 55 11.85 -5.17 -0.81
N ASP A 56 11.66 -5.64 -2.03
CA ASP A 56 11.99 -4.86 -3.23
C ASP A 56 10.95 -3.77 -3.42
N ALA A 57 11.36 -2.52 -3.24
CA ALA A 57 10.45 -1.39 -3.33
C ALA A 57 9.82 -1.25 -4.72
N VAL A 58 10.58 -1.57 -5.77
CA VAL A 58 10.05 -1.49 -7.13
C VAL A 58 8.96 -2.52 -7.35
N THR A 59 9.19 -3.75 -6.93
CA THR A 59 8.18 -4.82 -7.05
C THR A 59 6.96 -4.50 -6.20
N THR A 60 7.19 -4.00 -4.97
CA THR A 60 6.11 -3.55 -4.09
C THR A 60 5.29 -2.47 -4.78
N GLY A 61 5.96 -1.52 -5.44
CA GLY A 61 5.29 -0.44 -6.15
C GLY A 61 4.44 -0.94 -7.31
N LYS A 62 4.90 -1.95 -8.02
CA LYS A 62 4.13 -2.51 -9.13
C LYS A 62 2.82 -3.14 -8.64
N ILE A 63 2.86 -3.79 -7.49
CA ILE A 63 1.66 -4.38 -6.89
C ILE A 63 0.69 -3.27 -6.48
N ALA A 64 1.20 -2.24 -5.80
CA ALA A 64 0.35 -1.12 -5.39
C ALA A 64 -0.28 -0.44 -6.60
N ARG A 65 0.50 -0.23 -7.65
CA ARG A 65 0.00 0.39 -8.88
C ARG A 65 -1.11 -0.42 -9.51
N ALA A 66 -0.98 -1.75 -9.52
CA ALA A 66 -2.00 -2.61 -10.10
C ALA A 66 -3.34 -2.43 -9.40
N HIS A 67 -3.33 -2.37 -8.08
CA HIS A 67 -4.56 -2.13 -7.32
C HIS A 67 -5.14 -0.75 -7.59
N LEU A 68 -4.28 0.27 -7.63
CA LEU A 68 -4.75 1.64 -7.85
C LEU A 68 -5.24 1.89 -9.26
N ASN A 69 -4.76 1.10 -10.23
CA ASN A 69 -5.30 1.17 -11.58
C ASN A 69 -6.74 0.67 -11.65
N GLU A 70 -7.10 -0.26 -10.77
CA GLU A 70 -8.49 -0.72 -10.70
C GLU A 70 -9.35 0.29 -9.95
N PHE A 71 -8.85 0.79 -8.82
CA PHE A 71 -9.57 1.78 -8.01
C PHE A 71 -8.57 2.83 -7.54
N PRO A 72 -8.64 4.05 -8.05
CA PRO A 72 -7.68 5.09 -7.66
C PRO A 72 -7.65 5.40 -6.16
N ASP A 73 -8.70 5.06 -5.43
CA ASP A 73 -8.78 5.23 -3.98
C ASP A 73 -8.79 3.90 -3.26
N TYR A 74 -8.18 2.87 -3.84
CA TYR A 74 -8.21 1.51 -3.30
C TYR A 74 -7.80 1.44 -1.83
N TYR A 75 -6.70 2.11 -1.46
CA TYR A 75 -6.18 2.01 -0.10
C TYR A 75 -7.00 2.82 0.89
N THR A 76 -7.65 3.86 0.45
CA THR A 76 -8.62 4.57 1.29
C THR A 76 -9.82 3.69 1.57
N ARG A 77 -10.33 3.01 0.55
CA ARG A 77 -11.46 2.09 0.72
C ARG A 77 -11.08 0.91 1.61
N LEU A 78 -9.88 0.38 1.43
CA LEU A 78 -9.40 -0.74 2.25
C LEU A 78 -9.32 -0.33 3.72
N GLU A 79 -8.78 0.86 3.98
CA GLU A 79 -8.68 1.36 5.34
C GLU A 79 -10.05 1.51 5.99
N GLN A 80 -11.01 2.05 5.25
CA GLN A 80 -12.38 2.20 5.75
C GLN A 80 -13.02 0.86 6.06
N LEU A 81 -12.80 -0.11 5.19
CA LEU A 81 -13.32 -1.46 5.40
C LEU A 81 -12.70 -2.11 6.65
N GLU A 82 -11.40 -1.93 6.83
CA GLU A 82 -10.72 -2.47 7.98
C GLU A 82 -11.19 -1.81 9.28
N GLU A 83 -11.41 -0.50 9.25
CA GLU A 83 -11.93 0.20 10.40
C GLU A 83 -13.35 -0.24 10.77
N GLN A 84 -14.17 -0.44 9.75
CA GLN A 84 -15.52 -0.94 9.97
C GLN A 84 -15.50 -2.33 10.58
N ALA A 85 -14.64 -3.20 10.06
CA ALA A 85 -14.52 -4.55 10.59
C ALA A 85 -14.03 -4.53 12.04
N LYS A 86 -13.08 -3.66 12.35
CA LYS A 86 -12.60 -3.53 13.72
C LYS A 86 -13.69 -3.06 14.67
N ARG A 87 -14.51 -2.12 14.24
CA ARG A 87 -15.61 -1.62 15.08
C ARG A 87 -16.62 -2.71 15.33
N GLU A 88 -16.95 -3.49 14.31
CA GLU A 88 -17.91 -4.59 14.46
C GLU A 88 -17.37 -5.66 15.40
N LEU A 89 -16.13 -6.07 15.18
CA LEU A 89 -15.51 -7.07 16.03
C LEU A 89 -15.23 -6.53 17.43
N GLY A 90 -14.76 -5.30 17.50
CA GLY A 90 -14.50 -4.67 18.78
C GLY A 90 -15.74 -4.49 19.60
N GLY A 91 -16.83 -4.11 18.97
CA GLY A 91 -18.12 -4.01 19.64
C GLY A 91 -18.60 -5.34 20.17
N ALA A 92 -18.35 -6.40 19.41
CA ALA A 92 -18.73 -7.74 19.82
C ALA A 92 -17.87 -8.28 20.95
N THR A 93 -16.62 -7.88 21.01
CA THR A 93 -15.65 -8.46 21.95
C THR A 93 -15.26 -7.51 23.06
N SER A 94 -15.62 -6.27 22.96
CA SER A 94 -15.20 -5.25 23.91
C SER A 94 -15.95 -5.35 25.22
N GLY A 95 -16.78 -6.31 25.27
CA GLY A 95 -17.46 -6.52 26.53
C GLY A 95 -16.45 -6.49 27.61
#